data_e1d68637c2254bb5f2a82d5ce4090169
#
_entry.id   e1d68637c2254bb5f2a82d5ce4090169
#
_cell.length_a   1.000
_cell.length_b   1.000
_cell.length_c   1.000
_cell.angle_alpha   90.00
_cell.angle_beta   90.00
_cell.angle_gamma   90.00
#
_symmetry.space_group_name_H-M   'P 1'
#
loop_
_entity.id
_entity.type
_entity.pdbx_description
1 polymer ?
#
loop_
_entity_poly.entity_id
_entity_poly.type
_entity_poly.pdbx_seq_one_letter_code
_entity_poly.pdbx_strand_id
1 'polypeptide(L)'
;MRTNRQIEIRRCRPLLGTFVEVTTSGSKAASLERGIDAAFAAVEKVHRLMSFHDPDSDVSRMNREAFPKSVIVHPWTWEVLETAQHLAQESNGVFDIATARLLASRGYLPKREYQPDNAATWRDIFLRKNRRVFFRRQLVIDLGGIAKGFAVDRAVTVLKACGVKAGIVNAGGDLRVFGPISRIIHVRHPATRAFAAGAVRLAERAMATSGVYFNCRRHHGEYVSPLVDGCTRRFARELTSVSVAAAECVLADALTKIVFALREQAARLLKQYRADALILERDAAPSWNFNSSCDTPDRTQFD
;
A
#
# COMPACT_ATOMS: atom_id res chain seq x y z
N MET A 1 -15.32 -21.21 -37.13
CA MET A 1 -14.92 -20.87 -35.72
C MET A 1 -14.90 -19.35 -35.62
N ARG A 2 -15.78 -18.73 -34.80
CA ARG A 2 -15.71 -17.28 -34.52
C ARG A 2 -14.49 -17.07 -33.62
N THR A 3 -13.45 -16.42 -34.11
CA THR A 3 -12.35 -15.93 -33.30
C THR A 3 -12.93 -14.97 -32.27
N ASN A 4 -12.98 -15.41 -31.02
CA ASN A 4 -13.48 -14.58 -29.89
C ASN A 4 -12.45 -13.47 -29.67
N ARG A 5 -12.68 -12.30 -30.34
CA ARG A 5 -11.75 -11.14 -30.29
C ARG A 5 -11.63 -10.68 -28.83
N GLN A 6 -10.47 -10.79 -28.27
CA GLN A 6 -10.18 -10.31 -26.93
C GLN A 6 -10.19 -8.79 -26.94
N ILE A 7 -11.00 -8.19 -26.09
CA ILE A 7 -11.14 -6.72 -25.91
C ILE A 7 -10.37 -6.36 -24.65
N GLU A 8 -9.61 -5.27 -24.69
CA GLU A 8 -9.03 -4.65 -23.50
C GLU A 8 -9.70 -3.30 -23.27
N ILE A 9 -10.13 -3.04 -22.03
CA ILE A 9 -10.73 -1.76 -21.62
C ILE A 9 -9.91 -1.21 -20.46
N ARG A 10 -9.51 0.05 -20.58
CA ARG A 10 -8.77 0.80 -19.57
C ARG A 10 -9.56 2.04 -19.16
N ARG A 11 -9.69 2.25 -17.85
CA ARG A 11 -10.31 3.45 -17.24
C ARG A 11 -9.44 3.96 -16.11
N CYS A 12 -9.48 5.27 -15.88
CA CYS A 12 -8.71 5.95 -14.83
C CYS A 12 -9.60 6.97 -14.12
N ARG A 13 -9.52 7.01 -12.77
CA ARG A 13 -10.22 8.00 -11.92
C ARG A 13 -9.28 8.55 -10.84
N PRO A 14 -9.39 9.84 -10.45
CA PRO A 14 -8.67 10.38 -9.31
C PRO A 14 -9.32 9.88 -8.00
N LEU A 15 -8.65 8.98 -7.28
CA LEU A 15 -9.11 8.36 -6.02
C LEU A 15 -7.89 8.12 -5.11
N LEU A 16 -8.09 8.00 -3.81
CA LEU A 16 -7.02 7.70 -2.81
C LEU A 16 -5.87 8.73 -2.83
N GLY A 17 -6.14 9.97 -3.24
CA GLY A 17 -5.10 11.00 -3.39
C GLY A 17 -4.13 10.76 -4.55
N THR A 18 -4.49 9.90 -5.50
CA THR A 18 -3.71 9.54 -6.69
C THR A 18 -4.62 9.22 -7.88
N PHE A 19 -4.05 8.72 -8.97
CA PHE A 19 -4.82 8.14 -10.06
C PHE A 19 -4.95 6.63 -9.87
N VAL A 20 -6.20 6.15 -9.89
CA VAL A 20 -6.51 4.72 -9.89
C VAL A 20 -6.89 4.30 -11.30
N GLU A 21 -6.16 3.34 -11.83
CA GLU A 21 -6.34 2.79 -13.15
C GLU A 21 -6.79 1.34 -13.06
N VAL A 22 -7.80 0.99 -13.85
CA VAL A 22 -8.30 -0.37 -13.99
C VAL A 22 -8.25 -0.77 -15.45
N THR A 23 -7.49 -1.80 -15.79
CA THR A 23 -7.43 -2.41 -17.10
C THR A 23 -7.97 -3.84 -17.02
N THR A 24 -8.90 -4.19 -17.88
CA THR A 24 -9.54 -5.51 -17.91
C THR A 24 -9.52 -6.08 -19.31
N SER A 25 -9.43 -7.40 -19.42
CA SER A 25 -9.42 -8.12 -20.70
C SER A 25 -10.52 -9.18 -20.74
N GLY A 26 -11.20 -9.32 -21.86
CA GLY A 26 -12.27 -10.31 -22.05
C GLY A 26 -12.98 -10.19 -23.39
N SER A 27 -14.09 -10.93 -23.56
CA SER A 27 -14.82 -11.01 -24.84
C SER A 27 -16.09 -10.12 -24.91
N LYS A 28 -16.59 -9.61 -23.78
CA LYS A 28 -17.85 -8.86 -23.70
C LYS A 28 -17.63 -7.49 -23.06
N ALA A 29 -17.60 -6.44 -23.86
CA ALA A 29 -17.34 -5.06 -23.42
C ALA A 29 -18.27 -4.62 -22.26
N ALA A 30 -19.58 -4.82 -22.36
CA ALA A 30 -20.53 -4.45 -21.33
C ALA A 30 -20.29 -5.14 -19.97
N SER A 31 -19.76 -6.36 -19.95
CA SER A 31 -19.40 -7.04 -18.72
C SER A 31 -18.13 -6.45 -18.09
N LEU A 32 -17.15 -6.10 -18.93
CA LEU A 32 -15.91 -5.45 -18.49
C LEU A 32 -16.20 -4.07 -17.90
N GLU A 33 -17.03 -3.25 -18.54
CA GLU A 33 -17.41 -1.91 -18.04
C GLU A 33 -18.11 -2.00 -16.69
N ARG A 34 -19.11 -2.88 -16.53
CA ARG A 34 -19.76 -3.09 -15.22
C ARG A 34 -18.79 -3.52 -14.15
N GLY A 35 -17.84 -4.40 -14.48
CA GLY A 35 -16.78 -4.82 -13.55
C GLY A 35 -15.88 -3.65 -13.12
N ILE A 36 -15.50 -2.79 -14.07
CA ILE A 36 -14.69 -1.60 -13.83
C ILE A 36 -15.42 -0.62 -12.91
N ASP A 37 -16.70 -0.34 -13.17
CA ASP A 37 -17.48 0.57 -12.30
C ASP A 37 -17.63 0.02 -10.89
N ALA A 38 -17.87 -1.28 -10.74
CA ALA A 38 -17.93 -1.94 -9.45
C ALA A 38 -16.56 -1.91 -8.73
N ALA A 39 -15.44 -2.05 -9.46
CA ALA A 39 -14.10 -1.93 -8.91
C ALA A 39 -13.82 -0.52 -8.39
N PHE A 40 -14.17 0.53 -9.14
CA PHE A 40 -14.06 1.92 -8.65
C PHE A 40 -14.92 2.17 -7.44
N ALA A 41 -16.15 1.67 -7.39
CA ALA A 41 -17.03 1.77 -6.21
C ALA A 41 -16.41 1.10 -4.97
N ALA A 42 -15.71 -0.03 -5.15
CA ALA A 42 -14.97 -0.68 -4.06
C ALA A 42 -13.80 0.17 -3.56
N VAL A 43 -13.03 0.78 -4.46
CA VAL A 43 -11.93 1.71 -4.10
C VAL A 43 -12.46 2.94 -3.36
N GLU A 44 -13.55 3.55 -3.85
CA GLU A 44 -14.21 4.68 -3.20
C GLU A 44 -14.71 4.32 -1.80
N LYS A 45 -15.23 3.11 -1.63
CA LYS A 45 -15.65 2.62 -0.31
C LYS A 45 -14.47 2.50 0.66
N VAL A 46 -13.32 1.96 0.22
CA VAL A 46 -12.10 1.92 1.05
C VAL A 46 -11.65 3.34 1.41
N HIS A 47 -11.68 4.27 0.45
CA HIS A 47 -11.33 5.67 0.70
C HIS A 47 -12.21 6.29 1.80
N ARG A 48 -13.54 6.18 1.70
CA ARG A 48 -14.48 6.70 2.72
C ARG A 48 -14.28 6.06 4.09
N LEU A 49 -13.99 4.77 4.15
CA LEU A 49 -13.81 4.07 5.43
C LEU A 49 -12.48 4.41 6.12
N MET A 50 -11.41 4.63 5.36
CA MET A 50 -10.04 4.63 5.89
C MET A 50 -9.30 5.97 5.72
N SER A 51 -9.95 6.99 5.14
CA SER A 51 -9.34 8.31 4.98
C SER A 51 -9.14 9.01 6.32
N PHE A 52 -7.91 9.46 6.58
CA PHE A 52 -7.60 10.31 7.73
C PHE A 52 -8.26 11.69 7.60
N HIS A 53 -8.52 12.15 6.37
CA HIS A 53 -9.06 13.47 6.07
C HIS A 53 -10.59 13.54 6.16
N ASP A 54 -11.28 12.42 5.92
CA ASP A 54 -12.74 12.34 6.00
C ASP A 54 -13.17 12.22 7.49
N PRO A 55 -13.94 13.18 8.04
CA PRO A 55 -14.37 13.16 9.44
C PRO A 55 -15.28 11.98 9.78
N ASP A 56 -15.99 11.43 8.79
CA ASP A 56 -16.97 10.35 8.96
C ASP A 56 -16.35 8.95 8.75
N SER A 57 -15.08 8.89 8.37
CA SER A 57 -14.37 7.62 8.21
C SER A 57 -14.23 6.86 9.53
N ASP A 58 -14.11 5.54 9.46
CA ASP A 58 -13.80 4.71 10.63
C ASP A 58 -12.48 5.14 11.30
N VAL A 59 -11.46 5.53 10.53
CA VAL A 59 -10.18 6.04 11.05
C VAL A 59 -10.40 7.30 11.87
N SER A 60 -11.13 8.28 11.34
CA SER A 60 -11.41 9.53 12.07
C SER A 60 -12.28 9.30 13.30
N ARG A 61 -13.26 8.37 13.24
CA ARG A 61 -14.07 7.98 14.40
C ARG A 61 -13.23 7.29 15.47
N MET A 62 -12.37 6.34 15.11
CA MET A 62 -11.46 5.70 16.07
C MET A 62 -10.53 6.73 16.71
N ASN A 63 -9.97 7.64 15.93
CA ASN A 63 -9.08 8.69 16.43
C ASN A 63 -9.77 9.63 17.44
N ARG A 64 -11.07 9.86 17.32
CA ARG A 64 -11.84 10.67 18.27
C ARG A 64 -12.36 9.92 19.48
N GLU A 65 -12.77 8.66 19.30
CA GLU A 65 -13.70 8.00 20.23
C GLU A 65 -13.14 6.69 20.82
N ALA A 66 -12.10 6.07 20.21
CA ALA A 66 -11.63 4.76 20.66
C ALA A 66 -10.89 4.80 22.01
N PHE A 67 -10.68 5.99 22.58
CA PHE A 67 -10.24 6.23 23.95
C PHE A 67 -11.20 7.24 24.63
N PRO A 68 -11.72 6.95 25.82
CA PRO A 68 -11.64 5.71 26.60
C PRO A 68 -12.75 4.68 26.24
N LYS A 69 -13.49 4.89 25.17
CA LYS A 69 -14.59 4.01 24.73
C LYS A 69 -14.14 3.13 23.56
N SER A 70 -14.91 2.10 23.23
CA SER A 70 -14.66 1.28 22.06
C SER A 70 -15.55 1.69 20.88
N VAL A 71 -15.00 1.65 19.67
CA VAL A 71 -15.69 1.97 18.41
C VAL A 71 -15.91 0.69 17.60
N ILE A 72 -17.10 0.50 17.04
CA ILE A 72 -17.36 -0.58 16.07
C ILE A 72 -16.99 -0.06 14.68
N VAL A 73 -16.18 -0.83 13.96
CA VAL A 73 -15.73 -0.48 12.61
C VAL A 73 -16.33 -1.40 11.54
N HIS A 74 -16.28 -0.94 10.30
CA HIS A 74 -16.71 -1.72 9.15
C HIS A 74 -15.83 -2.99 8.98
N PRO A 75 -16.36 -4.14 8.48
CA PRO A 75 -15.58 -5.36 8.26
C PRO A 75 -14.27 -5.16 7.47
N TRP A 76 -14.25 -4.29 6.46
CA TRP A 76 -13.04 -4.00 5.70
C TRP A 76 -12.00 -3.23 6.50
N THR A 77 -12.42 -2.27 7.32
CA THR A 77 -11.51 -1.57 8.25
C THR A 77 -10.94 -2.54 9.28
N TRP A 78 -11.78 -3.44 9.79
CA TRP A 78 -11.35 -4.50 10.70
C TRP A 78 -10.26 -5.39 10.10
N GLU A 79 -10.45 -5.88 8.88
CA GLU A 79 -9.50 -6.72 8.16
C GLU A 79 -8.13 -6.03 7.97
N VAL A 80 -8.13 -4.74 7.65
CA VAL A 80 -6.89 -3.95 7.54
C VAL A 80 -6.22 -3.78 8.90
N LEU A 81 -7.00 -3.56 9.97
CA LEU A 81 -6.44 -3.44 11.33
C LEU A 81 -5.84 -4.75 11.83
N GLU A 82 -6.46 -5.90 11.54
CA GLU A 82 -5.90 -7.22 11.86
C GLU A 82 -4.58 -7.44 11.13
N THR A 83 -4.54 -7.15 9.83
CA THR A 83 -3.31 -7.23 9.03
C THR A 83 -2.23 -6.29 9.57
N ALA A 84 -2.58 -5.05 9.91
CA ALA A 84 -1.66 -4.07 10.45
C ALA A 84 -1.08 -4.49 11.81
N GLN A 85 -1.92 -5.03 12.71
CA GLN A 85 -1.49 -5.55 14.00
C GLN A 85 -0.55 -6.74 13.87
N HIS A 86 -0.86 -7.65 12.95
CA HIS A 86 -0.01 -8.80 12.68
C HIS A 86 1.38 -8.37 12.16
N LEU A 87 1.42 -7.48 11.17
CA LEU A 87 2.67 -6.93 10.65
C LEU A 87 3.45 -6.12 11.69
N ALA A 88 2.76 -5.38 12.56
CA ALA A 88 3.39 -4.65 13.66
C ALA A 88 4.06 -5.62 14.65
N GLN A 89 3.40 -6.71 14.99
CA GLN A 89 3.96 -7.74 15.86
C GLN A 89 5.18 -8.42 15.23
N GLU A 90 5.08 -8.86 13.99
CA GLU A 90 6.16 -9.57 13.30
C GLU A 90 7.37 -8.72 12.96
N SER A 91 7.16 -7.44 12.67
CA SER A 91 8.22 -6.45 12.45
C SER A 91 8.74 -5.81 13.76
N ASN A 92 8.26 -6.29 14.92
CA ASN A 92 8.60 -5.75 16.23
C ASN A 92 8.33 -4.23 16.34
N GLY A 93 7.27 -3.74 15.68
CA GLY A 93 6.81 -2.36 15.72
C GLY A 93 7.45 -1.43 14.67
N VAL A 94 8.26 -1.96 13.76
CA VAL A 94 8.78 -1.17 12.62
C VAL A 94 7.61 -0.69 11.75
N PHE A 95 6.65 -1.57 11.46
CA PHE A 95 5.38 -1.17 10.90
C PHE A 95 4.44 -0.79 12.05
N ASP A 96 4.05 0.47 12.14
CA ASP A 96 3.17 0.97 13.21
C ASP A 96 2.19 2.01 12.66
N ILE A 97 0.90 1.71 12.70
CA ILE A 97 -0.15 2.63 12.27
C ILE A 97 -0.39 3.79 13.24
N ALA A 98 0.14 3.73 14.49
CA ALA A 98 0.05 4.77 15.49
C ALA A 98 1.09 5.90 15.30
N THR A 99 1.68 6.02 14.10
CA THR A 99 2.66 7.07 13.76
C THR A 99 2.02 8.37 13.23
N ALA A 100 0.69 8.45 13.12
CA ALA A 100 -0.02 9.59 12.53
C ALA A 100 0.33 10.94 13.20
N ARG A 101 0.59 10.96 14.51
CA ARG A 101 1.05 12.16 15.23
C ARG A 101 2.37 12.69 14.66
N LEU A 102 3.32 11.81 14.37
CA LEU A 102 4.60 12.18 13.78
C LEU A 102 4.39 12.76 12.37
N LEU A 103 3.53 12.13 11.56
CA LEU A 103 3.17 12.62 10.24
C LEU A 103 2.52 14.02 10.30
N ALA A 104 1.60 14.24 11.27
CA ALA A 104 0.98 15.54 11.50
C ALA A 104 1.98 16.60 11.96
N SER A 105 2.98 16.26 12.79
CA SER A 105 4.02 17.18 13.23
C SER A 105 4.91 17.69 12.09
N ARG A 106 4.98 16.95 10.98
CA ARG A 106 5.72 17.29 9.76
C ARG A 106 4.80 17.80 8.62
N GLY A 107 3.52 18.03 8.89
CA GLY A 107 2.55 18.57 7.93
C GLY A 107 2.08 17.58 6.86
N TYR A 108 2.30 16.26 7.03
CA TYR A 108 1.78 15.23 6.13
C TYR A 108 0.31 14.93 6.39
N LEU A 109 -0.12 15.09 7.64
CA LEU A 109 -1.52 14.95 8.05
C LEU A 109 -1.99 16.23 8.75
N PRO A 110 -3.29 16.55 8.74
CA PRO A 110 -3.82 17.69 9.49
C PRO A 110 -3.64 17.46 10.99
N LYS A 111 -3.32 18.54 11.70
CA LYS A 111 -3.32 18.53 13.17
C LYS A 111 -4.74 18.33 13.67
N ARG A 112 -4.90 17.59 14.75
CA ARG A 112 -6.17 17.37 15.44
C ARG A 112 -6.16 18.09 16.79
N GLU A 113 -7.34 18.42 17.32
CA GLU A 113 -7.48 19.15 18.58
C GLU A 113 -7.04 18.35 19.80
N TYR A 114 -7.21 17.02 19.77
CA TYR A 114 -6.76 16.12 20.83
C TYR A 114 -5.25 15.89 20.76
N GLN A 115 -4.64 15.80 21.94
CA GLN A 115 -3.19 15.57 22.04
C GLN A 115 -2.90 14.08 22.32
N PRO A 116 -2.38 13.34 21.33
CA PRO A 116 -2.02 11.95 21.52
C PRO A 116 -0.84 11.80 22.48
N ASP A 117 -0.87 10.75 23.29
CA ASP A 117 0.26 10.34 24.12
C ASP A 117 1.51 10.05 23.25
N ASN A 118 2.64 10.63 23.64
CA ASN A 118 3.90 10.49 22.90
C ASN A 118 4.46 9.06 22.95
N ALA A 119 4.12 8.30 24.00
CA ALA A 119 4.55 6.93 24.19
C ALA A 119 3.61 5.90 23.54
N ALA A 120 2.47 6.33 22.98
CA ALA A 120 1.50 5.44 22.36
C ALA A 120 2.06 4.75 21.13
N THR A 121 1.79 3.46 20.99
CA THR A 121 2.26 2.59 19.91
C THR A 121 1.13 1.66 19.45
N TRP A 122 1.38 0.85 18.44
CA TRP A 122 0.48 -0.22 18.01
C TRP A 122 0.05 -1.16 19.16
N ARG A 123 0.86 -1.31 20.22
CA ARG A 123 0.54 -2.13 21.41
C ARG A 123 -0.59 -1.54 22.26
N ASP A 124 -0.96 -0.31 22.03
CA ASP A 124 -2.07 0.36 22.71
C ASP A 124 -3.40 0.25 21.93
N ILE A 125 -3.39 -0.42 20.78
CA ILE A 125 -4.57 -0.68 19.94
C ILE A 125 -5.07 -2.10 20.23
N PHE A 126 -6.30 -2.23 20.72
CA PHE A 126 -6.92 -3.50 21.05
C PHE A 126 -8.07 -3.81 20.11
N LEU A 127 -7.95 -4.91 19.39
CA LEU A 127 -9.00 -5.49 18.58
C LEU A 127 -9.82 -6.47 19.42
N ARG A 128 -11.11 -6.18 19.61
CA ARG A 128 -12.02 -6.95 20.47
C ARG A 128 -13.13 -7.60 19.63
N LYS A 129 -13.82 -8.59 20.19
CA LYS A 129 -14.95 -9.27 19.54
C LYS A 129 -15.96 -8.27 18.96
N ASN A 130 -16.69 -8.67 17.93
CA ASN A 130 -17.69 -7.87 17.22
C ASN A 130 -17.11 -6.59 16.58
N ARG A 131 -15.90 -6.65 16.07
CA ARG A 131 -15.17 -5.54 15.39
C ARG A 131 -15.10 -4.27 16.24
N ARG A 132 -14.94 -4.42 17.55
CA ARG A 132 -14.74 -3.30 18.46
C ARG A 132 -13.25 -2.99 18.58
N VAL A 133 -12.89 -1.73 18.32
CA VAL A 133 -11.54 -1.20 18.50
C VAL A 133 -11.51 -0.33 19.74
N PHE A 134 -10.51 -0.54 20.57
CA PHE A 134 -10.29 0.22 21.80
C PHE A 134 -8.83 0.64 21.88
N PHE A 135 -8.57 1.89 22.27
CA PHE A 135 -7.23 2.39 22.54
C PHE A 135 -7.01 2.49 24.06
N ARG A 136 -5.89 1.98 24.52
CA ARG A 136 -5.52 2.03 25.94
C ARG A 136 -5.11 3.44 26.38
N ARG A 137 -4.64 4.25 25.41
CA ARG A 137 -4.20 5.63 25.58
C ARG A 137 -4.80 6.49 24.49
N GLN A 138 -4.80 7.81 24.68
CA GLN A 138 -5.12 8.72 23.59
C GLN A 138 -4.05 8.58 22.50
N LEU A 139 -4.40 8.07 21.33
CA LEU A 139 -3.50 7.92 20.19
C LEU A 139 -4.21 8.24 18.88
N VAL A 140 -3.43 8.40 17.82
CA VAL A 140 -3.93 8.66 16.47
C VAL A 140 -3.33 7.64 15.54
N ILE A 141 -4.18 7.00 14.76
CA ILE A 141 -3.76 6.07 13.71
C ILE A 141 -3.93 6.69 12.33
N ASP A 142 -3.10 6.23 11.40
CA ASP A 142 -3.24 6.43 9.96
C ASP A 142 -3.03 5.11 9.23
N LEU A 143 -3.88 4.83 8.25
CA LEU A 143 -3.81 3.64 7.41
C LEU A 143 -3.19 3.88 6.03
N GLY A 144 -2.63 5.08 5.77
CA GLY A 144 -2.03 5.45 4.48
C GLY A 144 -0.90 4.52 4.02
N GLY A 145 -0.28 3.78 4.95
CA GLY A 145 0.78 2.81 4.66
C GLY A 145 0.31 1.40 4.24
N ILE A 146 -1.02 1.15 4.19
CA ILE A 146 -1.58 -0.18 3.91
C ILE A 146 -2.91 -0.11 3.14
N ALA A 147 -3.67 0.98 3.29
CA ALA A 147 -5.03 1.08 2.74
C ALA A 147 -5.07 1.13 1.21
N LYS A 148 -4.03 1.66 0.53
CA LYS A 148 -3.98 1.68 -0.94
C LYS A 148 -3.86 0.27 -1.51
N GLY A 149 -2.95 -0.53 -0.96
CA GLY A 149 -2.82 -1.94 -1.33
C GLY A 149 -4.10 -2.72 -1.10
N PHE A 150 -4.76 -2.51 0.05
CA PHE A 150 -6.06 -3.12 0.34
C PHE A 150 -7.14 -2.71 -0.67
N ALA A 151 -7.20 -1.45 -1.08
CA ALA A 151 -8.16 -0.97 -2.08
C ALA A 151 -7.94 -1.66 -3.44
N VAL A 152 -6.69 -1.85 -3.86
CA VAL A 152 -6.34 -2.61 -5.07
C VAL A 152 -6.84 -4.06 -4.98
N ASP A 153 -6.62 -4.73 -3.84
CA ASP A 153 -7.07 -6.11 -3.64
C ASP A 153 -8.60 -6.22 -3.63
N ARG A 154 -9.32 -5.26 -3.02
CA ARG A 154 -10.79 -5.21 -3.07
C ARG A 154 -11.31 -5.00 -4.50
N ALA A 155 -10.68 -4.12 -5.27
CA ALA A 155 -11.03 -3.90 -6.68
C ALA A 155 -10.85 -5.18 -7.50
N VAL A 156 -9.73 -5.89 -7.34
CA VAL A 156 -9.49 -7.18 -8.02
C VAL A 156 -10.52 -8.24 -7.60
N THR A 157 -10.85 -8.32 -6.31
CA THR A 157 -11.87 -9.25 -5.80
C THR A 157 -13.23 -9.00 -6.45
N VAL A 158 -13.64 -7.74 -6.56
CA VAL A 158 -14.91 -7.36 -7.19
C VAL A 158 -14.88 -7.63 -8.70
N LEU A 159 -13.78 -7.32 -9.39
CA LEU A 159 -13.63 -7.64 -10.82
C LEU A 159 -13.82 -9.14 -11.08
N LYS A 160 -13.15 -9.99 -10.27
CA LYS A 160 -13.29 -11.45 -10.37
C LYS A 160 -14.74 -11.90 -10.09
N ALA A 161 -15.41 -11.32 -9.09
CA ALA A 161 -16.82 -11.61 -8.80
C ALA A 161 -17.77 -11.17 -9.93
N CYS A 162 -17.45 -10.11 -10.67
CA CYS A 162 -18.17 -9.68 -11.88
C CYS A 162 -17.84 -10.54 -13.11
N GLY A 163 -17.04 -11.60 -12.99
CA GLY A 163 -16.68 -12.51 -14.09
C GLY A 163 -15.53 -12.00 -14.97
N VAL A 164 -14.82 -10.94 -14.59
CA VAL A 164 -13.61 -10.49 -15.29
C VAL A 164 -12.49 -11.47 -14.98
N LYS A 165 -11.94 -12.08 -16.03
CA LYS A 165 -10.97 -13.18 -15.87
C LYS A 165 -9.53 -12.72 -15.81
N ALA A 166 -9.21 -11.53 -16.36
CA ALA A 166 -7.84 -11.03 -16.40
C ALA A 166 -7.81 -9.50 -16.41
N GLY A 167 -6.78 -8.93 -15.79
CA GLY A 167 -6.59 -7.49 -15.76
C GLY A 167 -5.48 -7.04 -14.82
N ILE A 168 -5.39 -5.72 -14.68
CA ILE A 168 -4.52 -5.05 -13.72
C ILE A 168 -5.27 -3.88 -13.08
N VAL A 169 -5.11 -3.73 -11.77
CA VAL A 169 -5.53 -2.55 -11.02
C VAL A 169 -4.28 -1.86 -10.48
N ASN A 170 -4.18 -0.54 -10.67
CA ASN A 170 -3.04 0.26 -10.23
C ASN A 170 -3.53 1.53 -9.53
N ALA A 171 -3.11 1.74 -8.29
CA ALA A 171 -3.41 2.91 -7.48
C ALA A 171 -2.11 3.66 -7.15
N GLY A 172 -1.63 4.47 -8.10
CA GLY A 172 -0.44 5.31 -7.90
C GLY A 172 0.86 4.54 -7.71
N GLY A 173 0.99 3.35 -8.31
CA GLY A 173 2.16 2.48 -8.22
C GLY A 173 1.97 1.26 -7.32
N ASP A 174 0.92 1.22 -6.49
CA ASP A 174 0.49 0.01 -5.80
C ASP A 174 -0.48 -0.72 -6.74
N LEU A 175 -0.12 -1.91 -7.20
CA LEU A 175 -0.81 -2.57 -8.29
C LEU A 175 -0.93 -4.09 -8.10
N ARG A 176 -1.91 -4.70 -8.78
CA ARG A 176 -2.08 -6.15 -8.83
C ARG A 176 -2.48 -6.62 -10.22
N VAL A 177 -1.73 -7.58 -10.75
CA VAL A 177 -2.04 -8.32 -11.98
C VAL A 177 -2.80 -9.58 -11.58
N PHE A 178 -3.88 -9.90 -12.30
CA PHE A 178 -4.69 -11.09 -12.04
C PHE A 178 -5.16 -11.76 -13.33
N GLY A 179 -5.40 -13.07 -13.25
CA GLY A 179 -5.80 -13.91 -14.39
C GLY A 179 -4.62 -14.36 -15.25
N PRO A 180 -4.85 -15.13 -16.31
CA PRO A 180 -3.82 -15.78 -17.11
C PRO A 180 -3.10 -14.79 -18.03
N ILE A 181 -2.58 -13.70 -17.46
CA ILE A 181 -1.78 -12.67 -18.13
C ILE A 181 -0.54 -12.34 -17.31
N SER A 182 0.48 -11.84 -17.97
CA SER A 182 1.61 -11.19 -17.34
C SER A 182 1.75 -9.74 -17.83
N ARG A 183 2.33 -8.88 -16.99
CA ARG A 183 2.66 -7.49 -17.33
C ARG A 183 4.08 -7.17 -16.93
N ILE A 184 4.77 -6.41 -17.76
CA ILE A 184 6.07 -5.83 -17.42
C ILE A 184 5.83 -4.51 -16.72
N ILE A 185 6.34 -4.38 -15.50
CA ILE A 185 6.21 -3.19 -14.66
C ILE A 185 7.57 -2.52 -14.59
N HIS A 186 7.65 -1.30 -15.11
CA HIS A 186 8.86 -0.49 -15.04
C HIS A 186 8.97 0.21 -13.69
N VAL A 187 10.10 0.03 -13.01
CA VAL A 187 10.40 0.69 -11.74
C VAL A 187 11.20 1.96 -12.02
N ARG A 188 10.74 3.10 -11.53
CA ARG A 188 11.40 4.40 -11.72
C ARG A 188 12.63 4.52 -10.85
N HIS A 189 13.69 5.13 -11.40
CA HIS A 189 14.89 5.47 -10.64
C HIS A 189 14.62 6.66 -9.71
N PRO A 190 15.04 6.63 -8.42
CA PRO A 190 14.79 7.71 -7.48
C PRO A 190 15.44 9.05 -7.84
N ALA A 191 16.59 9.05 -8.50
CA ALA A 191 17.30 10.27 -8.88
C ALA A 191 16.88 10.81 -10.26
N THR A 192 16.54 9.93 -11.20
CA THR A 192 16.20 10.31 -12.60
C THR A 192 14.79 9.84 -12.92
N ARG A 193 13.79 10.64 -12.56
CA ARG A 193 12.35 10.29 -12.71
C ARG A 193 11.94 9.92 -14.14
N ALA A 194 12.73 10.28 -15.13
CA ALA A 194 12.46 10.04 -16.55
C ALA A 194 12.86 8.62 -17.00
N PHE A 195 13.73 7.93 -16.26
CA PHE A 195 14.27 6.63 -16.68
C PHE A 195 13.78 5.50 -15.76
N ALA A 196 13.54 4.34 -16.36
CA ALA A 196 13.31 3.11 -15.61
C ALA A 196 14.66 2.58 -15.10
N ALA A 197 14.70 2.27 -13.80
CA ALA A 197 15.86 1.61 -13.18
C ALA A 197 15.87 0.10 -13.42
N GLY A 198 14.74 -0.44 -13.89
CA GLY A 198 14.55 -1.86 -14.15
C GLY A 198 13.11 -2.17 -14.50
N ALA A 199 12.86 -3.42 -14.83
CA ALA A 199 11.54 -3.94 -15.13
C ALA A 199 11.31 -5.27 -14.39
N VAL A 200 10.09 -5.50 -13.92
CA VAL A 200 9.66 -6.73 -13.24
C VAL A 200 8.49 -7.33 -14.02
N ARG A 201 8.56 -8.61 -14.36
CA ARG A 201 7.42 -9.34 -14.92
C ARG A 201 6.52 -9.82 -13.78
N LEU A 202 5.28 -9.38 -13.76
CA LEU A 202 4.28 -9.82 -12.81
C LEU A 202 3.21 -10.68 -13.49
N ALA A 203 2.88 -11.83 -12.86
CA ALA A 203 1.76 -12.69 -13.22
C ALA A 203 1.10 -13.17 -11.94
N GLU A 204 -0.23 -12.98 -11.79
CA GLU A 204 -1.01 -13.35 -10.58
C GLU A 204 -0.40 -12.80 -9.26
N ARG A 205 0.27 -11.65 -9.30
CA ARG A 205 0.94 -11.05 -8.15
C ARG A 205 0.65 -9.55 -8.07
N ALA A 206 0.91 -9.00 -6.91
CA ALA A 206 0.87 -7.57 -6.62
C ALA A 206 2.29 -7.00 -6.49
N MET A 207 2.40 -5.69 -6.68
CA MET A 207 3.62 -4.92 -6.43
C MET A 207 3.24 -3.55 -5.87
N ALA A 208 3.98 -3.09 -4.87
CA ALA A 208 3.86 -1.74 -4.34
C ALA A 208 5.23 -1.07 -4.29
N THR A 209 5.26 0.26 -4.40
CA THR A 209 6.50 1.03 -4.35
C THR A 209 6.36 2.21 -3.41
N SER A 210 7.26 2.29 -2.44
CA SER A 210 7.44 3.46 -1.56
C SER A 210 8.76 4.14 -1.87
N GLY A 211 8.71 5.45 -2.11
CA GLY A 211 9.91 6.23 -2.41
C GLY A 211 9.88 7.58 -1.71
N VAL A 212 11.01 7.97 -1.13
CA VAL A 212 11.19 9.26 -0.45
C VAL A 212 10.91 10.43 -1.41
N TYR A 213 11.29 10.29 -2.67
CA TYR A 213 11.23 11.35 -3.67
C TYR A 213 9.82 11.75 -4.15
N PHE A 214 8.79 10.93 -3.89
CA PHE A 214 7.42 11.24 -4.32
C PHE A 214 6.76 12.32 -3.47
N ASN A 215 6.97 12.27 -2.15
CA ASN A 215 6.32 13.15 -1.18
C ASN A 215 7.31 13.80 -0.22
N CYS A 216 8.53 14.10 -0.69
CA CYS A 216 9.52 14.78 0.13
C CYS A 216 9.14 16.23 0.34
N ARG A 217 9.15 16.69 1.58
CA ARG A 217 8.93 18.09 1.97
C ARG A 217 10.15 18.66 2.67
N ARG A 218 10.39 19.96 2.50
CA ARG A 218 11.42 20.66 3.25
C ARG A 218 10.84 21.11 4.60
N HIS A 219 11.44 20.68 5.70
CA HIS A 219 11.02 21.03 7.05
C HIS A 219 12.26 21.44 7.86
N HIS A 220 12.33 22.69 8.34
CA HIS A 220 13.50 23.24 9.03
C HIS A 220 14.84 23.02 8.30
N GLY A 221 14.84 23.14 6.97
CA GLY A 221 16.04 22.97 6.15
C GLY A 221 16.35 21.52 5.73
N GLU A 222 15.76 20.53 6.36
CA GLU A 222 15.95 19.10 6.03
C GLU A 222 14.85 18.56 5.11
N TYR A 223 15.21 17.62 4.23
CA TYR A 223 14.24 16.84 3.46
C TYR A 223 13.68 15.71 4.32
N VAL A 224 12.36 15.66 4.43
CA VAL A 224 11.63 14.65 5.20
C VAL A 224 10.64 13.94 4.29
N SER A 225 10.48 12.64 4.46
CA SER A 225 9.48 11.84 3.74
C SER A 225 8.37 11.38 4.70
N PRO A 226 7.20 10.94 4.21
CA PRO A 226 6.15 10.39 5.06
C PRO A 226 6.46 8.95 5.55
N LEU A 227 7.64 8.41 5.26
CA LEU A 227 8.05 7.09 5.70
C LEU A 227 8.67 7.18 7.09
N VAL A 228 8.04 6.52 8.07
CA VAL A 228 8.44 6.53 9.47
C VAL A 228 8.74 5.10 9.91
N ASP A 229 9.90 4.89 10.51
CA ASP A 229 10.16 3.69 11.29
C ASP A 229 9.39 3.79 12.62
N GLY A 230 8.42 2.91 12.81
CA GLY A 230 7.55 2.91 13.97
C GLY A 230 8.27 2.61 15.28
N CYS A 231 9.38 1.86 15.24
CA CYS A 231 10.18 1.49 16.40
C CYS A 231 11.06 2.66 16.88
N THR A 232 11.85 3.24 15.96
CA THR A 232 12.79 4.33 16.29
C THR A 232 12.14 5.70 16.26
N ARG A 233 10.93 5.82 15.72
CA ARG A 233 10.19 7.08 15.49
C ARG A 233 10.92 8.06 14.57
N ARG A 234 11.85 7.59 13.75
CA ARG A 234 12.63 8.40 12.80
C ARG A 234 12.00 8.38 11.42
N PHE A 235 12.07 9.53 10.76
CA PHE A 235 11.70 9.67 9.37
C PHE A 235 12.84 9.22 8.45
N ALA A 236 12.46 8.63 7.32
CA ALA A 236 13.42 8.33 6.26
C ALA A 236 13.97 9.61 5.64
N ARG A 237 15.30 9.67 5.47
CA ARG A 237 16.02 10.85 4.96
C ARG A 237 16.72 10.61 3.62
N GLU A 238 17.04 9.36 3.31
CA GLU A 238 17.79 9.01 2.11
C GLU A 238 16.89 8.92 0.88
N LEU A 239 17.41 9.33 -0.28
CA LEU A 239 16.74 9.18 -1.57
C LEU A 239 16.75 7.71 -2.01
N THR A 240 15.84 6.95 -1.45
CA THR A 240 15.68 5.52 -1.69
C THR A 240 14.27 5.23 -2.19
N SER A 241 14.16 4.23 -3.03
CA SER A 241 12.91 3.62 -3.45
C SER A 241 12.92 2.14 -3.08
N VAL A 242 11.84 1.67 -2.49
CA VAL A 242 11.64 0.25 -2.18
C VAL A 242 10.39 -0.22 -2.90
N SER A 243 10.56 -1.23 -3.73
CA SER A 243 9.46 -1.95 -4.37
C SER A 243 9.36 -3.35 -3.80
N VAL A 244 8.16 -3.79 -3.47
CA VAL A 244 7.90 -5.15 -2.97
C VAL A 244 6.86 -5.82 -3.85
N ALA A 245 7.17 -7.05 -4.31
CA ALA A 245 6.21 -7.93 -4.98
C ALA A 245 5.74 -9.01 -4.01
N ALA A 246 4.42 -9.21 -3.90
CA ALA A 246 3.80 -10.20 -3.01
C ALA A 246 2.53 -10.80 -3.65
N ALA A 247 1.91 -11.78 -3.00
CA ALA A 247 0.66 -12.36 -3.47
C ALA A 247 -0.50 -11.37 -3.44
N GLU A 248 -0.52 -10.46 -2.46
CA GLU A 248 -1.55 -9.46 -2.23
C GLU A 248 -0.95 -8.07 -2.13
N CYS A 249 -1.70 -7.06 -2.63
CA CYS A 249 -1.22 -5.70 -2.68
C CYS A 249 -1.18 -5.04 -1.28
N VAL A 250 -2.08 -5.41 -0.40
CA VAL A 250 -2.08 -4.97 1.01
C VAL A 250 -0.78 -5.34 1.72
N LEU A 251 -0.26 -6.54 1.47
CA LEU A 251 1.02 -6.99 2.01
C LEU A 251 2.20 -6.28 1.31
N ALA A 252 2.15 -6.18 -0.02
CA ALA A 252 3.19 -5.48 -0.78
C ALA A 252 3.35 -4.04 -0.30
N ASP A 253 2.23 -3.29 -0.13
CA ASP A 253 2.22 -1.91 0.35
C ASP A 253 2.85 -1.79 1.76
N ALA A 254 2.38 -2.58 2.73
CA ALA A 254 2.91 -2.54 4.09
C ALA A 254 4.38 -2.99 4.19
N LEU A 255 4.75 -4.06 3.49
CA LEU A 255 6.13 -4.58 3.49
C LEU A 255 7.14 -3.58 2.90
N THR A 256 6.75 -2.67 1.99
CA THR A 256 7.67 -1.61 1.53
C THR A 256 8.20 -0.77 2.70
N LYS A 257 7.38 -0.47 3.74
CA LYS A 257 7.76 0.33 4.90
C LYS A 257 8.71 -0.45 5.81
N ILE A 258 8.45 -1.74 5.97
CA ILE A 258 9.30 -2.64 6.77
C ILE A 258 10.67 -2.80 6.10
N VAL A 259 10.70 -3.09 4.80
CA VAL A 259 11.95 -3.21 4.03
C VAL A 259 12.72 -1.89 4.02
N PHE A 260 12.01 -0.76 3.93
CA PHE A 260 12.64 0.56 3.98
C PHE A 260 13.43 0.78 5.27
N ALA A 261 12.87 0.38 6.43
CA ALA A 261 13.50 0.56 7.73
C ALA A 261 14.53 -0.53 8.07
N LEU A 262 14.22 -1.79 7.76
CA LEU A 262 15.04 -2.94 8.15
C LEU A 262 16.11 -3.35 7.13
N ARG A 263 15.97 -2.93 5.87
CA ARG A 263 16.88 -3.30 4.77
C ARG A 263 17.01 -4.83 4.68
N GLU A 264 18.22 -5.35 4.73
CA GLU A 264 18.52 -6.78 4.65
C GLU A 264 17.90 -7.59 5.80
N GLN A 265 17.70 -6.98 6.97
CA GLN A 265 17.08 -7.63 8.12
C GLN A 265 15.60 -7.99 7.88
N ALA A 266 14.96 -7.41 6.85
CA ALA A 266 13.61 -7.78 6.42
C ALA A 266 13.53 -9.15 5.71
N ALA A 267 14.66 -9.78 5.37
CA ALA A 267 14.72 -11.02 4.58
C ALA A 267 13.88 -12.16 5.18
N ARG A 268 13.84 -12.29 6.51
CA ARG A 268 13.01 -13.29 7.19
C ARG A 268 11.51 -13.08 6.90
N LEU A 269 11.04 -11.84 7.01
CA LEU A 269 9.64 -11.48 6.75
C LEU A 269 9.29 -11.65 5.27
N LEU A 270 10.17 -11.21 4.37
CA LEU A 270 9.99 -11.41 2.93
C LEU A 270 9.83 -12.89 2.60
N LYS A 271 10.67 -13.76 3.16
CA LYS A 271 10.55 -15.21 2.99
C LYS A 271 9.22 -15.75 3.50
N GLN A 272 8.79 -15.34 4.68
CA GLN A 272 7.53 -15.77 5.30
C GLN A 272 6.32 -15.42 4.43
N TYR A 273 6.30 -14.21 3.85
CA TYR A 273 5.22 -13.73 2.96
C TYR A 273 5.42 -14.10 1.48
N ARG A 274 6.47 -14.88 1.15
CA ARG A 274 6.84 -15.20 -0.24
C ARG A 274 6.92 -13.93 -1.10
N ALA A 275 7.48 -12.88 -0.52
CA ALA A 275 7.64 -11.58 -1.13
C ALA A 275 9.07 -11.36 -1.59
N ASP A 276 9.22 -10.57 -2.65
CA ASP A 276 10.50 -10.15 -3.21
C ASP A 276 10.62 -8.63 -3.08
N ALA A 277 11.81 -8.11 -2.80
CA ALA A 277 12.04 -6.69 -2.66
C ALA A 277 13.18 -6.20 -3.55
N LEU A 278 12.97 -5.01 -4.15
CA LEU A 278 13.99 -4.24 -4.85
C LEU A 278 14.22 -2.94 -4.09
N ILE A 279 15.47 -2.68 -3.75
CA ILE A 279 15.92 -1.42 -3.17
C ILE A 279 16.76 -0.68 -4.21
N LEU A 280 16.34 0.55 -4.50
CA LEU A 280 17.07 1.46 -5.39
C LEU A 280 17.52 2.65 -4.58
N GLU A 281 18.81 2.85 -4.48
CA GLU A 281 19.46 4.01 -3.88
C GLU A 281 19.95 4.97 -4.95
N ARG A 282 20.11 6.25 -4.59
CA ARG A 282 20.45 7.29 -5.55
C ARG A 282 21.74 7.00 -6.31
N ASP A 283 22.78 6.55 -5.60
CA ASP A 283 24.15 6.46 -6.08
C ASP A 283 24.71 5.02 -6.00
N ALA A 284 23.83 4.01 -5.75
CA ALA A 284 24.23 2.61 -5.64
C ALA A 284 23.60 1.74 -6.73
N ALA A 285 24.26 0.64 -7.04
CA ALA A 285 23.67 -0.39 -7.90
C ALA A 285 22.38 -0.97 -7.27
N PRO A 286 21.37 -1.33 -8.09
CA PRO A 286 20.16 -1.96 -7.58
C PRO A 286 20.46 -3.19 -6.73
N SER A 287 19.95 -3.25 -5.51
CA SER A 287 20.07 -4.43 -4.66
C SER A 287 18.74 -5.19 -4.62
N TRP A 288 18.80 -6.49 -4.94
CA TRP A 288 17.65 -7.36 -4.99
C TRP A 288 17.73 -8.40 -3.87
N ASN A 289 16.67 -8.51 -3.06
CA ASN A 289 16.45 -9.64 -2.16
C ASN A 289 15.34 -10.51 -2.74
N PHE A 290 15.71 -11.58 -3.46
CA PHE A 290 14.75 -12.52 -4.05
C PHE A 290 14.58 -13.80 -3.22
N ASN A 291 13.33 -14.23 -3.10
CA ASN A 291 13.01 -15.65 -3.06
C ASN A 291 12.79 -16.11 -4.51
N SER A 292 13.57 -17.03 -4.99
CA SER A 292 13.80 -17.50 -6.35
C SER A 292 12.59 -17.93 -7.20
N SER A 293 11.51 -17.17 -7.22
CA SER A 293 10.31 -17.46 -8.02
C SER A 293 9.91 -16.37 -9.01
N CYS A 294 10.69 -15.31 -9.14
CA CYS A 294 10.53 -14.33 -10.21
C CYS A 294 11.62 -14.55 -11.26
N ASP A 295 11.22 -14.93 -12.47
CA ASP A 295 12.10 -14.88 -13.63
C ASP A 295 12.55 -13.44 -13.85
N THR A 296 13.83 -13.16 -13.62
CA THR A 296 14.43 -11.89 -14.00
C THR A 296 14.41 -11.77 -15.51
N PRO A 297 13.89 -10.69 -16.10
CA PRO A 297 14.15 -10.41 -17.50
C PRO A 297 15.67 -10.26 -17.68
N ASP A 298 16.17 -10.89 -18.73
CA ASP A 298 17.57 -10.86 -19.15
C ASP A 298 18.14 -9.43 -19.13
N ARG A 299 19.29 -9.24 -18.47
CA ARG A 299 19.98 -7.94 -18.30
C ARG A 299 20.48 -7.31 -19.61
N THR A 300 20.24 -7.96 -20.78
CA THR A 300 20.90 -7.64 -22.06
C THR A 300 20.07 -6.80 -23.03
N GLN A 301 18.93 -6.22 -22.63
CA GLN A 301 18.09 -5.43 -23.56
C GLN A 301 17.99 -3.95 -23.23
N PHE A 302 19.03 -3.32 -22.73
CA PHE A 302 19.12 -1.86 -22.66
C PHE A 302 20.54 -1.42 -23.05
N ASP A 303 20.77 -1.32 -24.37
CA ASP A 303 21.72 -0.42 -25.02
C ASP A 303 20.98 0.81 -25.53
#